data_e8d2bcb5c4254362a61e77eb0ae69d1f
#
_entry.id   e8d2bcb5c4254362a61e77eb0ae69d1f
#
_cell.length_a   1.000
_cell.length_b   1.000
_cell.length_c   1.000
_cell.angle_alpha   90.00
_cell.angle_beta   90.00
_cell.angle_gamma   90.00
#
_symmetry.space_group_name_H-M   'P 1'
#
loop_
_entity.id
_entity.type
_entity.pdbx_description
1 polymer ?
#
loop_
_entity_poly.entity_id
_entity_poly.type
_entity_poly.pdbx_seq_one_letter_code
_entity_poly.pdbx_strand_id
1 'polypeptide(L)'
;MAHAAADAGQSAPPPLQGLAPILDARTRVLVLGSFPGAASLAAGQYYAHPRNQFWPILAALHTPPAWPALPADYAGRRQWLLQQGIGLWDVYAACERQGSLDSAIRNASVNALHSLRQRCPQLALIAHNGGESYRHRRLSQALGLPVLRLPSTSPANASWSFERKLAAWRAALLPALLPTPSPALPTAPGHDPAPTPPASQ
;
A
#
# COMPACT_ATOMS: atom_id res chain seq x y z
N MET A 1 30.85 48.70 29.68
CA MET A 1 31.08 48.00 28.40
C MET A 1 30.19 46.76 28.40
N ALA A 2 29.08 46.84 27.71
CA ALA A 2 28.14 45.75 27.62
C ALA A 2 28.54 44.83 26.47
N HIS A 3 28.80 43.54 26.76
CA HIS A 3 28.98 42.51 25.76
C HIS A 3 27.57 42.03 25.34
N ALA A 4 27.14 42.47 24.16
CA ALA A 4 26.01 41.85 23.47
C ALA A 4 26.52 40.52 22.90
N ALA A 5 26.09 39.40 23.50
CA ALA A 5 26.23 38.08 22.93
C ALA A 5 25.29 37.99 21.73
N ALA A 6 25.87 37.88 20.54
CA ALA A 6 25.12 37.57 19.33
C ALA A 6 24.50 36.17 19.47
N ASP A 7 23.20 36.15 19.59
CA ASP A 7 22.39 34.94 19.43
C ASP A 7 22.51 34.51 17.95
N ALA A 8 23.42 33.55 17.70
CA ALA A 8 23.54 32.92 16.40
C ALA A 8 22.31 32.08 16.20
N GLY A 9 21.32 32.64 15.48
CA GLY A 9 20.07 31.96 15.11
C GLY A 9 20.39 30.58 14.51
N GLN A 10 20.22 29.55 15.31
CA GLN A 10 20.24 28.17 14.84
C GLN A 10 19.03 27.98 13.91
N SER A 11 19.27 28.00 12.62
CA SER A 11 18.23 27.65 11.64
C SER A 11 17.69 26.25 11.98
N ALA A 12 16.37 26.13 12.08
CA ALA A 12 15.75 24.84 12.32
C ALA A 12 16.24 23.80 11.29
N PRO A 13 16.48 22.55 11.70
CA PRO A 13 16.95 21.53 10.78
C PRO A 13 15.94 21.37 9.62
N PRO A 14 16.43 21.09 8.41
CA PRO A 14 15.54 20.93 7.25
C PRO A 14 14.54 19.79 7.48
N PRO A 15 13.32 19.88 6.94
CA PRO A 15 12.32 18.86 7.10
C PRO A 15 12.79 17.52 6.48
N LEU A 16 12.45 16.43 7.16
CA LEU A 16 12.71 15.08 6.65
C LEU A 16 11.91 14.85 5.36
N GLN A 17 12.54 14.23 4.37
CA GLN A 17 11.90 13.87 3.11
C GLN A 17 11.44 12.41 3.14
N GLY A 18 10.23 12.15 2.63
CA GLY A 18 9.69 10.79 2.48
C GLY A 18 10.39 10.00 1.37
N LEU A 19 10.02 8.74 1.26
CA LEU A 19 10.55 7.85 0.23
C LEU A 19 9.76 7.98 -1.09
N ALA A 20 10.45 7.74 -2.21
CA ALA A 20 9.79 7.63 -3.50
C ALA A 20 8.78 6.47 -3.50
N PRO A 21 7.61 6.62 -4.16
CA PRO A 21 6.63 5.57 -4.21
C PRO A 21 7.11 4.34 -4.99
N ILE A 22 6.65 3.17 -4.57
CA ILE A 22 6.77 1.92 -5.34
C ILE A 22 5.39 1.68 -5.97
N LEU A 23 5.22 2.00 -7.24
CA LEU A 23 3.97 1.79 -7.97
C LEU A 23 4.21 1.88 -9.48
N ASP A 24 3.34 1.24 -10.25
CA ASP A 24 3.31 1.29 -11.71
C ASP A 24 1.86 1.25 -12.24
N ALA A 25 1.71 1.20 -13.56
CA ALA A 25 0.40 1.15 -14.20
C ALA A 25 -0.43 -0.11 -13.87
N ARG A 26 0.20 -1.19 -13.38
CA ARG A 26 -0.45 -2.45 -12.99
C ARG A 26 -0.87 -2.46 -11.52
N THR A 27 -0.53 -1.43 -10.76
CA THR A 27 -0.88 -1.33 -9.34
C THR A 27 -2.40 -1.37 -9.16
N ARG A 28 -2.91 -2.39 -8.46
CA ARG A 28 -4.32 -2.60 -8.15
C ARG A 28 -4.68 -2.20 -6.73
N VAL A 29 -3.75 -2.40 -5.80
CA VAL A 29 -3.90 -2.02 -4.40
C VAL A 29 -2.75 -1.11 -4.01
N LEU A 30 -3.06 0.06 -3.46
CA LEU A 30 -2.05 0.95 -2.88
C LEU A 30 -2.12 0.89 -1.36
N VAL A 31 -1.02 0.52 -0.72
CA VAL A 31 -0.86 0.64 0.72
C VAL A 31 -0.22 2.00 1.03
N LEU A 32 -0.93 2.81 1.82
CA LEU A 32 -0.46 4.13 2.26
C LEU A 32 -0.02 4.08 3.73
N GLY A 33 1.27 4.30 3.98
CA GLY A 33 1.80 4.66 5.30
C GLY A 33 1.52 6.12 5.66
N SER A 34 1.92 6.53 6.85
CA SER A 34 1.95 7.94 7.27
C SER A 34 3.21 8.63 6.76
N PHE A 35 4.35 8.22 7.29
CA PHE A 35 5.69 8.68 6.93
C PHE A 35 6.74 7.62 7.32
N PRO A 36 7.85 7.47 6.58
CA PRO A 36 8.83 6.43 6.87
C PRO A 36 9.46 6.62 8.26
N GLY A 37 9.61 5.54 9.04
CA GLY A 37 10.35 5.57 10.31
C GLY A 37 11.86 5.86 10.10
N ALA A 38 12.57 6.20 11.17
CA ALA A 38 14.01 6.55 11.10
C ALA A 38 14.84 5.43 10.42
N ALA A 39 14.60 4.16 10.75
CA ALA A 39 15.29 3.04 10.12
C ALA A 39 14.99 2.94 8.61
N SER A 40 13.77 3.27 8.20
CA SER A 40 13.36 3.29 6.79
C SER A 40 14.03 4.41 6.02
N LEU A 41 14.10 5.62 6.59
CA LEU A 41 14.80 6.75 5.99
C LEU A 41 16.31 6.48 5.87
N ALA A 42 16.95 5.96 6.93
CA ALA A 42 18.37 5.64 6.92
C ALA A 42 18.73 4.56 5.88
N ALA A 43 17.87 3.57 5.69
CA ALA A 43 18.08 2.51 4.71
C ALA A 43 17.59 2.85 3.29
N GLY A 44 16.81 3.92 3.09
CA GLY A 44 16.11 4.19 1.83
C GLY A 44 15.07 3.11 1.48
N GLN A 45 14.48 2.44 2.48
CA GLN A 45 13.64 1.25 2.29
C GLN A 45 12.35 1.34 3.09
N TYR A 46 11.23 1.01 2.46
CA TYR A 46 9.95 0.91 3.15
C TYR A 46 9.98 -0.21 4.20
N TYR A 47 9.47 0.12 5.41
CA TYR A 47 9.30 -0.85 6.50
C TYR A 47 10.59 -1.57 6.91
N ALA A 48 11.74 -0.87 6.89
CA ALA A 48 13.07 -1.45 7.17
C ALA A 48 13.29 -1.81 8.65
N HIS A 49 12.49 -1.29 9.58
CA HIS A 49 12.65 -1.64 11.00
C HIS A 49 12.40 -3.14 11.23
N PRO A 50 13.33 -3.89 11.86
CA PRO A 50 13.26 -5.37 11.93
C PRO A 50 12.01 -5.91 12.64
N ARG A 51 11.41 -5.16 13.55
CA ARG A 51 10.16 -5.52 14.23
C ARG A 51 8.90 -5.04 13.48
N ASN A 52 9.03 -4.41 12.31
CA ASN A 52 7.85 -4.05 11.53
C ASN A 52 7.25 -5.28 10.88
N GLN A 53 5.94 -5.47 11.03
CA GLN A 53 5.24 -6.67 10.58
C GLN A 53 4.77 -6.60 9.12
N PHE A 54 5.07 -5.52 8.37
CA PHE A 54 4.62 -5.37 6.99
C PHE A 54 5.09 -6.52 6.09
N TRP A 55 6.40 -6.72 6.00
CA TRP A 55 6.96 -7.79 5.17
C TRP A 55 6.56 -9.20 5.65
N PRO A 56 6.59 -9.52 6.96
CA PRO A 56 6.04 -10.78 7.47
C PRO A 56 4.57 -11.01 7.13
N ILE A 57 3.72 -9.98 7.20
CA ILE A 57 2.31 -10.09 6.80
C ILE A 57 2.20 -10.41 5.32
N LEU A 58 2.91 -9.69 4.44
CA LEU A 58 2.88 -9.97 3.00
C LEU A 58 3.37 -11.38 2.67
N ALA A 59 4.43 -11.86 3.32
CA ALA A 59 4.91 -13.23 3.18
C ALA A 59 3.85 -14.26 3.59
N ALA A 60 3.09 -13.98 4.66
CA ALA A 60 2.03 -14.85 5.15
C ALA A 60 0.71 -14.75 4.39
N LEU A 61 0.51 -13.69 3.58
CA LEU A 61 -0.61 -13.62 2.62
C LEU A 61 -0.40 -14.58 1.46
N HIS A 62 0.85 -15.00 1.22
CA HIS A 62 1.20 -15.93 0.18
C HIS A 62 0.35 -17.21 0.28
N THR A 63 -0.30 -17.56 -0.82
CA THR A 63 -1.04 -18.81 -0.98
C THR A 63 -0.56 -19.49 -2.25
N PRO A 64 0.28 -20.55 -2.16
CA PRO A 64 0.68 -21.29 -3.34
C PRO A 64 -0.53 -21.90 -4.05
N PRO A 65 -0.51 -22.03 -5.40
CA PRO A 65 0.54 -21.61 -6.33
C PRO A 65 0.43 -20.17 -6.82
N ALA A 66 -0.55 -19.40 -6.35
CA ALA A 66 -0.90 -18.10 -6.95
C ALA A 66 0.17 -17.01 -6.77
N TRP A 67 0.97 -17.08 -5.69
CA TRP A 67 1.98 -16.07 -5.40
C TRP A 67 3.35 -16.69 -5.14
N PRO A 68 4.42 -16.19 -5.76
CA PRO A 68 5.79 -16.63 -5.48
C PRO A 68 6.22 -16.19 -4.08
N ALA A 69 7.18 -16.89 -3.51
CA ALA A 69 7.77 -16.55 -2.22
C ALA A 69 8.33 -15.12 -2.21
N LEU A 70 8.19 -14.41 -1.08
CA LEU A 70 8.75 -13.08 -0.91
C LEU A 70 10.29 -13.13 -0.93
N PRO A 71 10.97 -12.35 -1.80
CA PRO A 71 12.42 -12.31 -1.85
C PRO A 71 13.07 -11.82 -0.55
N ALA A 72 14.29 -12.26 -0.29
CA ALA A 72 15.04 -11.85 0.89
C ALA A 72 15.55 -10.41 0.79
N ASP A 73 16.04 -10.01 -0.40
CA ASP A 73 16.59 -8.69 -0.64
C ASP A 73 15.51 -7.65 -0.98
N TYR A 74 15.82 -6.37 -0.75
CA TYR A 74 14.86 -5.30 -0.94
C TYR A 74 14.52 -5.00 -2.41
N ALA A 75 15.47 -5.16 -3.31
CA ALA A 75 15.25 -4.94 -4.74
C ALA A 75 14.25 -5.99 -5.29
N GLY A 76 14.45 -7.25 -4.92
CA GLY A 76 13.52 -8.32 -5.21
C GLY A 76 12.14 -8.10 -4.61
N ARG A 77 12.05 -7.62 -3.35
CA ARG A 77 10.77 -7.27 -2.70
C ARG A 77 10.03 -6.18 -3.44
N ARG A 78 10.72 -5.14 -3.94
CA ARG A 78 10.09 -4.09 -4.76
C ARG A 78 9.50 -4.65 -6.05
N GLN A 79 10.26 -5.48 -6.76
CA GLN A 79 9.78 -6.13 -8.00
C GLN A 79 8.59 -7.06 -7.72
N TRP A 80 8.69 -7.84 -6.65
CA TRP A 80 7.62 -8.73 -6.20
C TRP A 80 6.31 -7.96 -5.92
N LEU A 81 6.36 -6.84 -5.20
CA LEU A 81 5.19 -6.00 -4.96
C LEU A 81 4.51 -5.59 -6.26
N LEU A 82 5.27 -5.06 -7.23
CA LEU A 82 4.74 -4.61 -8.51
C LEU A 82 4.16 -5.77 -9.33
N GLN A 83 4.78 -6.95 -9.28
CA GLN A 83 4.26 -8.16 -9.92
C GLN A 83 2.94 -8.62 -9.31
N GLN A 84 2.76 -8.46 -8.00
CA GLN A 84 1.50 -8.76 -7.31
C GLN A 84 0.46 -7.64 -7.42
N GLY A 85 0.75 -6.55 -8.11
CA GLY A 85 -0.14 -5.41 -8.23
C GLY A 85 -0.29 -4.59 -6.94
N ILE A 86 0.71 -4.65 -6.05
CA ILE A 86 0.74 -3.91 -4.79
C ILE A 86 1.67 -2.71 -4.92
N GLY A 87 1.13 -1.51 -4.70
CA GLY A 87 1.92 -0.30 -4.59
C GLY A 87 2.13 0.11 -3.12
N LEU A 88 3.22 0.85 -2.87
CA LEU A 88 3.51 1.49 -1.59
C LEU A 88 3.75 2.98 -1.78
N TRP A 89 3.21 3.76 -0.87
CA TRP A 89 3.53 5.16 -0.69
C TRP A 89 3.20 5.59 0.75
N ASP A 90 3.48 6.87 1.04
CA ASP A 90 3.09 7.49 2.29
C ASP A 90 2.18 8.69 2.02
N VAL A 91 1.39 9.08 3.02
CA VAL A 91 0.54 10.27 2.94
C VAL A 91 1.40 11.52 2.95
N TYR A 92 2.39 11.58 3.83
CA TYR A 92 3.26 12.74 3.94
C TYR A 92 4.47 12.66 3.01
N ALA A 93 4.72 13.76 2.29
CA ALA A 93 5.90 13.95 1.44
C ALA A 93 7.11 14.37 2.25
N ALA A 94 6.89 15.26 3.24
CA ALA A 94 7.92 15.77 4.13
C ALA A 94 7.32 16.14 5.48
N CYS A 95 8.10 16.13 6.53
CA CYS A 95 7.70 16.59 7.85
C CYS A 95 8.90 16.91 8.75
N GLU A 96 8.62 17.60 9.84
CA GLU A 96 9.52 17.70 10.98
C GLU A 96 9.14 16.60 11.98
N ARG A 97 10.10 15.79 12.40
CA ARG A 97 9.85 14.72 13.38
C ARG A 97 11.13 14.28 14.07
N GLN A 98 11.06 14.12 15.38
CA GLN A 98 12.08 13.44 16.17
C GLN A 98 11.65 11.98 16.39
N GLY A 99 12.56 11.03 16.14
CA GLY A 99 12.27 9.60 16.26
C GLY A 99 11.36 9.06 15.15
N SER A 100 10.50 8.09 15.50
CA SER A 100 9.67 7.35 14.52
C SER A 100 8.18 7.34 14.87
N LEU A 101 7.74 8.03 15.91
CA LEU A 101 6.33 8.06 16.31
C LEU A 101 5.55 9.04 15.44
N ASP A 102 4.39 8.60 14.94
CA ASP A 102 3.48 9.45 14.16
C ASP A 102 2.98 10.65 14.96
N SER A 103 2.81 10.52 16.27
CA SER A 103 2.40 11.60 17.17
C SER A 103 3.41 12.75 17.26
N ALA A 104 4.66 12.52 16.86
CA ALA A 104 5.73 13.54 16.82
C ALA A 104 5.80 14.28 15.46
N ILE A 105 4.98 13.93 14.47
CA ILE A 105 4.96 14.59 13.15
C ILE A 105 4.45 16.02 13.32
N ARG A 106 5.19 16.98 12.76
CA ARG A 106 4.87 18.42 12.72
C ARG A 106 5.14 18.96 11.32
N ASN A 107 4.51 20.06 10.97
CA ASN A 107 4.74 20.83 9.74
C ASN A 107 4.80 19.94 8.49
N ALA A 108 3.88 18.94 8.42
CA ALA A 108 3.89 17.94 7.35
C ALA A 108 3.26 18.49 6.07
N SER A 109 3.89 18.24 4.94
CA SER A 109 3.31 18.38 3.60
C SER A 109 2.83 17.01 3.10
N VAL A 110 1.72 16.99 2.35
CA VAL A 110 1.17 15.75 1.81
C VAL A 110 1.66 15.47 0.40
N ASN A 111 1.74 14.19 0.05
CA ASN A 111 2.04 13.76 -1.31
C ASN A 111 0.89 14.06 -2.28
N ALA A 112 1.23 14.19 -3.56
CA ALA A 112 0.28 14.47 -4.63
C ALA A 112 -0.58 13.24 -4.97
N LEU A 113 -1.42 12.79 -4.01
CA LEU A 113 -2.25 11.59 -4.16
C LEU A 113 -3.23 11.70 -5.33
N HIS A 114 -3.62 12.91 -5.74
CA HIS A 114 -4.47 13.14 -6.91
C HIS A 114 -3.88 12.58 -8.22
N SER A 115 -2.55 12.45 -8.31
CA SER A 115 -1.88 11.90 -9.50
C SER A 115 -2.04 10.37 -9.65
N LEU A 116 -2.54 9.68 -8.61
CA LEU A 116 -2.61 8.22 -8.58
C LEU A 116 -3.49 7.63 -9.69
N ARG A 117 -4.60 8.29 -10.04
CA ARG A 117 -5.47 7.81 -11.12
C ARG A 117 -4.76 7.74 -12.47
N GLN A 118 -3.91 8.71 -12.76
CA GLN A 118 -3.12 8.74 -13.99
C GLN A 118 -1.96 7.73 -13.94
N ARG A 119 -1.28 7.63 -12.79
CA ARG A 119 -0.11 6.75 -12.61
C ARG A 119 -0.48 5.27 -12.49
N CYS A 120 -1.65 4.97 -11.93
CA CYS A 120 -2.13 3.62 -11.64
C CYS A 120 -3.57 3.45 -12.17
N PRO A 121 -3.77 3.31 -13.49
CA PRO A 121 -5.11 3.21 -14.08
C PRO A 121 -5.89 1.97 -13.62
N GLN A 122 -5.20 0.93 -13.14
CA GLN A 122 -5.82 -0.28 -12.60
C GLN A 122 -6.09 -0.23 -11.09
N LEU A 123 -5.82 0.91 -10.43
CA LEU A 123 -5.99 1.06 -8.99
C LEU A 123 -7.46 0.84 -8.58
N ALA A 124 -7.69 -0.18 -7.77
CA ALA A 124 -9.01 -0.61 -7.33
C ALA A 124 -9.26 -0.40 -5.83
N LEU A 125 -8.18 -0.28 -5.03
CA LEU A 125 -8.27 -0.16 -3.58
C LEU A 125 -7.12 0.68 -3.03
N ILE A 126 -7.43 1.56 -2.07
CA ILE A 126 -6.44 2.24 -1.24
C ILE A 126 -6.58 1.77 0.20
N ALA A 127 -5.50 1.22 0.76
CA ALA A 127 -5.45 0.67 2.11
C ALA A 127 -4.48 1.48 2.99
N HIS A 128 -5.01 2.20 3.97
CA HIS A 128 -4.20 2.97 4.90
C HIS A 128 -3.65 2.08 6.02
N ASN A 129 -2.33 2.00 6.12
CA ASN A 129 -1.62 1.22 7.15
C ASN A 129 -1.57 2.00 8.47
N GLY A 130 -2.63 1.93 9.24
CA GLY A 130 -2.73 2.55 10.55
C GLY A 130 -3.63 3.78 10.61
N GLY A 131 -3.77 4.30 11.84
CA GLY A 131 -4.69 5.40 12.14
C GLY A 131 -4.22 6.74 11.60
N GLU A 132 -2.93 7.05 11.70
CA GLU A 132 -2.40 8.35 11.27
C GLU A 132 -2.57 8.53 9.74
N SER A 133 -2.15 7.55 8.95
CA SER A 133 -2.40 7.56 7.51
C SER A 133 -3.90 7.73 7.21
N TYR A 134 -4.78 7.00 7.90
CA TYR A 134 -6.23 7.03 7.67
C TYR A 134 -6.90 8.36 8.04
N ARG A 135 -6.30 9.21 8.86
CA ARG A 135 -6.81 10.58 9.11
C ARG A 135 -6.95 11.39 7.82
N HIS A 136 -6.13 11.07 6.82
CA HIS A 136 -6.12 11.71 5.50
C HIS A 136 -7.02 11.00 4.46
N ARG A 137 -7.88 10.08 4.86
CA ARG A 137 -8.74 9.29 3.96
C ARG A 137 -9.55 10.11 2.96
N ARG A 138 -9.92 11.35 3.32
CA ARG A 138 -10.67 12.25 2.41
C ARG A 138 -9.91 12.51 1.10
N LEU A 139 -8.58 12.62 1.16
CA LEU A 139 -7.74 12.78 -0.04
C LEU A 139 -7.79 11.53 -0.92
N SER A 140 -7.77 10.34 -0.31
CA SER A 140 -7.88 9.06 -1.03
C SER A 140 -9.30 8.84 -1.56
N GLN A 141 -10.33 9.17 -0.78
CA GLN A 141 -11.74 9.07 -1.18
C GLN A 141 -12.09 9.98 -2.36
N ALA A 142 -11.45 11.14 -2.47
CA ALA A 142 -11.62 12.04 -3.62
C ALA A 142 -11.24 11.40 -4.96
N LEU A 143 -10.50 10.30 -4.95
CA LEU A 143 -10.19 9.51 -6.14
C LEU A 143 -11.37 8.61 -6.59
N GLY A 144 -12.46 8.54 -5.86
CA GLY A 144 -13.62 7.70 -6.18
C GLY A 144 -13.33 6.19 -6.08
N LEU A 145 -12.44 5.79 -5.17
CA LEU A 145 -12.04 4.40 -4.94
C LEU A 145 -12.44 3.94 -3.54
N PRO A 146 -12.65 2.63 -3.32
CA PRO A 146 -12.71 2.05 -1.99
C PRO A 146 -11.48 2.41 -1.17
N VAL A 147 -11.71 2.86 0.08
CA VAL A 147 -10.65 3.26 1.01
C VAL A 147 -10.85 2.52 2.32
N LEU A 148 -9.85 1.75 2.74
CA LEU A 148 -9.89 0.95 3.96
C LEU A 148 -8.82 1.40 4.96
N ARG A 149 -9.13 1.21 6.25
CA ARG A 149 -8.14 1.31 7.33
C ARG A 149 -7.69 -0.08 7.75
N LEU A 150 -6.39 -0.33 7.67
CA LEU A 150 -5.76 -1.54 8.17
C LEU A 150 -5.13 -1.30 9.57
N PRO A 151 -5.04 -2.33 10.41
CA PRO A 151 -4.23 -2.25 11.62
C PRO A 151 -2.77 -2.00 11.27
N SER A 152 -2.15 -1.03 11.95
CA SER A 152 -0.76 -0.65 11.69
C SER A 152 0.20 -1.83 11.89
N THR A 153 1.14 -1.97 10.95
CA THR A 153 2.24 -2.96 11.03
C THR A 153 3.40 -2.49 11.89
N SER A 154 3.38 -1.22 12.34
CA SER A 154 4.39 -0.66 13.22
C SER A 154 4.48 -1.44 14.54
N PRO A 155 5.70 -1.62 15.11
CA PRO A 155 5.86 -2.18 16.45
C PRO A 155 5.19 -1.35 17.54
N ALA A 156 4.91 -0.07 17.30
CA ALA A 156 4.13 0.78 18.22
C ALA A 156 2.67 0.31 18.37
N ASN A 157 2.13 -0.45 17.40
CA ASN A 157 0.81 -1.07 17.51
C ASN A 157 0.90 -2.47 18.13
N ALA A 158 1.25 -2.54 19.42
CA ALA A 158 1.39 -3.79 20.16
C ALA A 158 0.04 -4.40 20.60
N SER A 159 -1.07 -3.67 20.52
CA SER A 159 -2.39 -4.13 20.97
C SER A 159 -3.03 -5.19 20.08
N TRP A 160 -2.52 -5.39 18.87
CA TRP A 160 -2.97 -6.42 17.93
C TRP A 160 -1.90 -7.49 17.74
N SER A 161 -2.29 -8.77 17.93
CA SER A 161 -1.40 -9.90 17.61
C SER A 161 -1.09 -9.94 16.10
N PHE A 162 -0.04 -10.67 15.74
CA PHE A 162 0.32 -10.88 14.32
C PHE A 162 -0.83 -11.53 13.54
N GLU A 163 -1.43 -12.59 14.09
CA GLU A 163 -2.52 -13.36 13.47
C GLU A 163 -3.74 -12.49 13.23
N ARG A 164 -4.09 -11.63 14.18
CA ARG A 164 -5.22 -10.71 14.05
C ARG A 164 -4.96 -9.66 12.97
N LYS A 165 -3.73 -9.13 12.90
CA LYS A 165 -3.33 -8.21 11.81
C LYS A 165 -3.38 -8.92 10.47
N LEU A 166 -2.80 -10.13 10.38
CA LEU A 166 -2.78 -10.93 9.16
C LEU A 166 -4.20 -11.22 8.64
N ALA A 167 -5.11 -11.62 9.52
CA ALA A 167 -6.50 -11.87 9.15
C ALA A 167 -7.16 -10.61 8.55
N ALA A 168 -6.99 -9.44 9.19
CA ALA A 168 -7.54 -8.18 8.69
C ALA A 168 -6.93 -7.76 7.35
N TRP A 169 -5.61 -7.89 7.19
CA TRP A 169 -4.91 -7.59 5.94
C TRP A 169 -5.34 -8.53 4.81
N ARG A 170 -5.48 -9.83 5.10
CA ARG A 170 -5.94 -10.84 4.16
C ARG A 170 -7.34 -10.53 3.65
N ALA A 171 -8.27 -10.29 4.54
CA ALA A 171 -9.66 -9.97 4.19
C ALA A 171 -9.78 -8.70 3.33
N ALA A 172 -8.90 -7.71 3.56
CA ALA A 172 -8.93 -6.45 2.82
C ALA A 172 -8.25 -6.54 1.45
N LEU A 173 -7.09 -7.19 1.34
CA LEU A 173 -6.25 -7.11 0.14
C LEU A 173 -6.57 -8.20 -0.89
N LEU A 174 -6.82 -9.46 -0.47
CA LEU A 174 -6.98 -10.57 -1.41
C LEU A 174 -8.13 -10.36 -2.41
N PRO A 175 -9.32 -9.87 -2.04
CA PRO A 175 -10.39 -9.66 -3.01
C PRO A 175 -10.03 -8.69 -4.14
N ALA A 176 -9.17 -7.68 -3.84
CA ALA A 176 -8.72 -6.71 -4.83
C ALA A 176 -7.51 -7.18 -5.65
N LEU A 177 -6.73 -8.15 -5.16
CA LEU A 177 -5.52 -8.66 -5.80
C LEU A 177 -5.75 -9.91 -6.64
N LEU A 178 -6.70 -10.74 -6.25
CA LEU A 178 -7.05 -11.92 -7.04
C LEU A 178 -7.75 -11.50 -8.35
N PRO A 179 -7.51 -12.19 -9.47
CA PRO A 179 -8.26 -11.96 -10.69
C PRO A 179 -9.74 -12.19 -10.41
N THR A 180 -10.59 -11.23 -10.78
CA THR A 180 -12.02 -11.43 -10.77
C THR A 180 -12.31 -12.60 -11.72
N PRO A 181 -13.04 -13.65 -11.31
CA PRO A 181 -13.46 -14.69 -12.24
C PRO A 181 -14.18 -13.98 -13.39
N SER A 182 -13.70 -14.20 -14.62
CA SER A 182 -14.38 -13.69 -15.80
C SER A 182 -15.81 -14.23 -15.78
N PRO A 183 -16.84 -13.39 -15.97
CA PRO A 183 -18.20 -13.92 -16.09
C PRO A 183 -18.15 -14.98 -17.18
N ALA A 184 -18.56 -16.21 -16.85
CA ALA A 184 -18.65 -17.29 -17.82
C ALA A 184 -19.46 -16.76 -18.99
N LEU A 185 -18.89 -16.80 -20.19
CA LEU A 185 -19.63 -16.52 -21.41
C LEU A 185 -20.85 -17.43 -21.39
N PRO A 186 -22.07 -16.89 -21.62
CA PRO A 186 -23.24 -17.73 -21.73
C PRO A 186 -22.96 -18.80 -22.82
N THR A 187 -23.04 -20.07 -22.43
CA THR A 187 -22.96 -21.16 -23.39
C THR A 187 -24.04 -20.92 -24.43
N ALA A 188 -23.62 -20.80 -25.67
CA ALA A 188 -24.55 -20.67 -26.80
C ALA A 188 -25.58 -21.80 -26.72
N PRO A 189 -26.86 -21.50 -26.90
CA PRO A 189 -27.89 -22.55 -26.91
C PRO A 189 -27.52 -23.61 -27.95
N GLY A 190 -27.54 -24.86 -27.52
CA GLY A 190 -27.23 -26.02 -28.35
C GLY A 190 -28.01 -25.96 -29.67
N HIS A 191 -27.29 -26.13 -30.74
CA HIS A 191 -27.87 -26.26 -32.06
C HIS A 191 -28.62 -27.60 -32.07
N ASP A 192 -29.97 -27.55 -32.02
CA ASP A 192 -30.81 -28.71 -32.22
C ASP A 192 -30.55 -29.28 -33.63
N PRO A 193 -30.25 -30.57 -33.78
CA PRO A 193 -30.08 -31.15 -35.10
C PRO A 193 -31.42 -31.11 -35.85
N ALA A 194 -31.35 -30.60 -37.08
CA ALA A 194 -32.51 -30.52 -37.97
C ALA A 194 -33.16 -31.88 -38.15
N PRO A 195 -34.51 -31.97 -38.24
CA PRO A 195 -35.24 -33.22 -38.45
C PRO A 195 -34.88 -33.81 -39.82
N THR A 196 -34.59 -35.11 -39.81
CA THR A 196 -34.32 -35.95 -41.00
C THR A 196 -35.59 -36.00 -41.88
N PRO A 197 -35.48 -35.76 -43.23
CA PRO A 197 -36.63 -35.88 -44.11
C PRO A 197 -37.07 -37.34 -44.26
N PRO A 198 -38.39 -37.59 -44.47
CA PRO A 198 -38.89 -38.94 -44.61
C PRO A 198 -38.43 -39.56 -45.93
N ALA A 199 -38.13 -40.89 -45.87
CA ALA A 199 -37.78 -41.70 -47.03
C ALA A 199 -38.96 -41.82 -47.97
N SER A 200 -38.75 -41.47 -49.24
CA SER A 200 -39.74 -41.73 -50.33
C SER A 200 -39.76 -43.19 -50.66
N GLN A 201 -40.96 -43.74 -50.65
CA GLN A 201 -41.30 -45.02 -51.31
C GLN A 201 -41.63 -44.77 -52.78
#